data_4b24b132c5a3536e6e9f7aa381223a55
#
_entry.id   4b24b132c5a3536e6e9f7aa381223a55
#
_cell.length_a   1.000
_cell.length_b   1.000
_cell.length_c   1.000
_cell.angle_alpha   90.00
_cell.angle_beta   90.00
_cell.angle_gamma   90.00
#
_symmetry.space_group_name_H-M   'P 1'
#
loop_
_entity.id
_entity.type
_entity.pdbx_description
1 polymer ?
#
loop_
_entity_poly.entity_id
_entity_poly.type
_entity_poly.pdbx_seq_one_letter_code
_entity_poly.pdbx_strand_id
1 'polypeptide(L)'
;MPNGRVLLRDLNLVVQRGETLVLLGRSGAGKSTALKLINRMLEPTEGAVLVEGRATVESDPIELRRRIGYVIQEVGLFPHFTVEQNISLVPRLEGWPEERVRARVAELLQLVGLSAADFLHRYPHQLSGGQRQRVGVARALAADPPMLLMDEPFGALDPLTRAEVQCEFQDLQRRLKKTIVIVTHHVAEALLLGNRIGVIDAGALVGLHTPKDFMDATEPVTAAYIANLRMLEKLEGPG
;
A
#
# COMPACT_ATOMS: atom_id res chain seq x y z
N MET A 1 10.55 2.39 23.13
CA MET A 1 9.10 2.62 23.32
C MET A 1 8.83 2.84 24.81
N PRO A 2 7.95 3.79 25.24
CA PRO A 2 7.77 4.11 26.67
C PRO A 2 7.27 2.95 27.54
N ASN A 3 6.71 1.87 26.94
CA ASN A 3 6.06 0.78 27.70
C ASN A 3 6.68 -0.61 27.48
N GLY A 4 7.89 -0.73 26.91
CA GLY A 4 8.57 -2.02 26.73
C GLY A 4 7.85 -3.07 25.85
N ARG A 5 6.75 -2.67 25.17
CA ARG A 5 5.98 -3.59 24.31
C ARG A 5 6.73 -3.85 23.01
N VAL A 6 7.04 -5.11 22.74
CA VAL A 6 7.57 -5.56 21.44
C VAL A 6 6.44 -5.49 20.41
N LEU A 7 6.65 -4.73 19.31
CA LEU A 7 5.67 -4.57 18.23
C LEU A 7 5.93 -5.53 17.08
N LEU A 8 7.20 -5.80 16.79
CA LEU A 8 7.65 -6.80 15.80
C LEU A 8 8.83 -7.54 16.39
N ARG A 9 8.93 -8.84 16.10
CA ARG A 9 10.03 -9.70 16.52
C ARG A 9 10.40 -10.65 15.42
N ASP A 10 11.69 -10.84 15.20
CA ASP A 10 12.26 -11.83 14.26
C ASP A 10 11.64 -11.77 12.85
N LEU A 11 11.31 -10.55 12.39
CA LEU A 11 10.74 -10.35 11.06
C LEU A 11 11.86 -10.38 10.00
N ASN A 12 12.13 -11.58 9.46
CA ASN A 12 13.07 -11.79 8.37
C ASN A 12 12.30 -11.95 7.05
N LEU A 13 12.38 -10.96 6.17
CA LEU A 13 11.59 -10.92 4.95
C LEU A 13 12.34 -10.16 3.86
N VAL A 14 12.34 -10.73 2.65
CA VAL A 14 12.90 -10.11 1.45
C VAL A 14 11.79 -9.90 0.44
N VAL A 15 11.66 -8.69 -0.08
CA VAL A 15 10.75 -8.34 -1.18
C VAL A 15 11.58 -8.15 -2.45
N GLN A 16 11.25 -8.89 -3.50
CA GLN A 16 11.97 -8.82 -4.77
C GLN A 16 11.55 -7.57 -5.56
N ARG A 17 12.44 -7.09 -6.41
CA ARG A 17 12.12 -5.95 -7.28
C ARG A 17 10.96 -6.29 -8.21
N GLY A 18 9.96 -5.41 -8.28
CA GLY A 18 8.76 -5.61 -9.09
C GLY A 18 7.74 -6.57 -8.48
N GLU A 19 8.00 -7.08 -7.27
CA GLU A 19 7.09 -7.94 -6.53
C GLU A 19 6.06 -7.11 -5.75
N THR A 20 4.83 -7.61 -5.68
CA THR A 20 3.86 -7.18 -4.68
C THR A 20 3.80 -8.18 -3.54
N LEU A 21 4.26 -7.75 -2.38
CA LEU A 21 4.08 -8.47 -1.13
C LEU A 21 2.86 -7.91 -0.39
N VAL A 22 1.95 -8.79 0.01
CA VAL A 22 0.86 -8.43 0.91
C VAL A 22 1.13 -8.97 2.31
N LEU A 23 1.15 -8.09 3.31
CA LEU A 23 1.21 -8.45 4.72
C LEU A 23 -0.21 -8.53 5.26
N LEU A 24 -0.67 -9.75 5.50
CA LEU A 24 -1.99 -10.08 6.03
C LEU A 24 -1.89 -10.31 7.55
N GLY A 25 -2.85 -9.81 8.31
CA GLY A 25 -2.90 -10.03 9.75
C GLY A 25 -4.02 -9.24 10.42
N ARG A 26 -4.37 -9.60 11.65
CA ARG A 26 -5.37 -8.89 12.45
C ARG A 26 -4.94 -7.45 12.76
N SER A 27 -5.90 -6.61 13.16
CA SER A 27 -5.59 -5.28 13.67
C SER A 27 -4.63 -5.39 14.88
N GLY A 28 -3.61 -4.53 14.92
CA GLY A 28 -2.59 -4.57 15.98
C GLY A 28 -1.52 -5.66 15.83
N ALA A 29 -1.52 -6.49 14.79
CA ALA A 29 -0.50 -7.53 14.58
C ALA A 29 0.91 -6.99 14.23
N GLY A 30 1.07 -5.68 13.98
CA GLY A 30 2.37 -5.08 13.66
C GLY A 30 2.56 -4.68 12.19
N LYS A 31 1.58 -4.92 11.32
CA LYS A 31 1.67 -4.66 9.86
C LYS A 31 2.07 -3.22 9.51
N SER A 32 1.34 -2.22 10.03
CA SER A 32 1.66 -0.80 9.80
C SER A 32 3.00 -0.40 10.45
N THR A 33 3.43 -1.11 11.49
CA THR A 33 4.77 -0.93 12.08
C THR A 33 5.84 -1.36 11.09
N ALA A 34 5.65 -2.46 10.36
CA ALA A 34 6.58 -2.89 9.32
C ALA A 34 6.72 -1.82 8.21
N LEU A 35 5.61 -1.24 7.73
CA LEU A 35 5.67 -0.13 6.76
C LEU A 35 6.42 1.09 7.30
N LYS A 36 6.18 1.44 8.58
CA LYS A 36 6.85 2.57 9.24
C LYS A 36 8.35 2.36 9.43
N LEU A 37 8.81 1.12 9.54
CA LEU A 37 10.23 0.78 9.55
C LEU A 37 10.85 0.94 8.16
N ILE A 38 10.14 0.51 7.09
CA ILE A 38 10.64 0.60 5.71
C ILE A 38 10.86 2.07 5.30
N ASN A 39 9.94 2.98 5.64
CA ASN A 39 10.07 4.41 5.30
C ASN A 39 10.76 5.24 6.40
N ARG A 40 11.39 4.56 7.39
CA ARG A 40 12.09 5.18 8.50
C ARG A 40 11.25 6.21 9.29
N MET A 41 9.93 5.98 9.41
CA MET A 41 9.10 6.68 10.40
C MET A 41 9.34 6.12 11.81
N LEU A 42 9.80 4.87 11.88
CA LEU A 42 10.30 4.20 13.07
C LEU A 42 11.67 3.60 12.74
N GLU A 43 12.53 3.51 13.74
CA GLU A 43 13.81 2.79 13.64
C GLU A 43 13.72 1.45 14.37
N PRO A 44 14.33 0.37 13.83
CA PRO A 44 14.35 -0.91 14.53
C PRO A 44 15.21 -0.78 15.79
N THR A 45 14.79 -1.47 16.87
CA THR A 45 15.58 -1.55 18.11
C THR A 45 16.78 -2.48 17.92
N GLU A 46 16.58 -3.53 17.11
CA GLU A 46 17.58 -4.52 16.73
C GLU A 46 17.39 -4.92 15.28
N GLY A 47 18.44 -5.40 14.63
CA GLY A 47 18.43 -5.76 13.22
C GLY A 47 18.53 -4.54 12.29
N ALA A 48 18.21 -4.73 11.01
CA ALA A 48 18.31 -3.69 9.99
C ALA A 48 17.18 -3.80 8.97
N VAL A 49 16.75 -2.67 8.40
CA VAL A 49 15.88 -2.60 7.24
C VAL A 49 16.68 -2.07 6.07
N LEU A 50 16.66 -2.82 4.97
CA LEU A 50 17.36 -2.46 3.74
C LEU A 50 16.35 -2.06 2.66
N VAL A 51 16.56 -0.94 2.00
CA VAL A 51 15.82 -0.51 0.80
C VAL A 51 16.83 -0.37 -0.32
N GLU A 52 16.60 -1.11 -1.41
CA GLU A 52 17.53 -1.20 -2.55
C GLU A 52 18.98 -1.53 -2.13
N GLY A 53 19.13 -2.42 -1.13
CA GLY A 53 20.43 -2.88 -0.63
C GLY A 53 21.12 -1.93 0.36
N ARG A 54 20.57 -0.75 0.65
CA ARG A 54 21.13 0.22 1.58
C ARG A 54 20.30 0.25 2.87
N ALA A 55 20.97 0.29 4.02
CA ALA A 55 20.29 0.39 5.31
C ALA A 55 19.55 1.73 5.43
N THR A 56 18.29 1.68 5.86
CA THR A 56 17.45 2.88 5.97
C THR A 56 18.02 3.90 6.93
N VAL A 57 18.72 3.44 7.99
CA VAL A 57 19.37 4.31 8.98
C VAL A 57 20.56 5.08 8.43
N GLU A 58 21.16 4.63 7.32
CA GLU A 58 22.28 5.29 6.64
C GLU A 58 21.82 6.33 5.59
N SER A 59 20.56 6.36 5.27
CA SER A 59 19.98 7.28 4.28
C SER A 59 19.45 8.54 4.97
N ASP A 60 19.48 9.68 4.30
CA ASP A 60 18.70 10.85 4.77
C ASP A 60 17.20 10.49 4.78
N PRO A 61 16.49 10.71 5.91
CA PRO A 61 15.09 10.31 6.01
C PRO A 61 14.16 11.01 5.00
N ILE A 62 14.49 12.24 4.61
CA ILE A 62 13.68 13.01 3.65
C ILE A 62 13.89 12.46 2.26
N GLU A 63 15.15 12.22 1.85
CA GLU A 63 15.48 11.61 0.56
C GLU A 63 14.88 10.20 0.44
N LEU A 64 15.01 9.36 1.48
CA LEU A 64 14.41 8.03 1.50
C LEU A 64 12.89 8.09 1.28
N ARG A 65 12.17 8.96 2.02
CA ARG A 65 10.71 9.07 1.92
C ARG A 65 10.24 9.64 0.59
N ARG A 66 11.02 10.51 -0.06
CA ARG A 66 10.70 10.99 -1.41
C ARG A 66 10.80 9.89 -2.46
N ARG A 67 11.67 8.90 -2.25
CA ARG A 67 11.83 7.72 -3.11
C ARG A 67 10.85 6.58 -2.82
N ILE A 68 9.99 6.73 -1.83
CA ILE A 68 8.97 5.75 -1.46
C ILE A 68 7.60 6.41 -1.58
N GLY A 69 6.76 5.91 -2.49
CA GLY A 69 5.36 6.30 -2.53
C GLY A 69 4.62 5.70 -1.34
N TYR A 70 3.82 6.50 -0.64
CA TYR A 70 3.10 6.01 0.53
C TYR A 70 1.61 6.38 0.47
N VAL A 71 0.77 5.35 0.45
CA VAL A 71 -0.69 5.47 0.57
C VAL A 71 -1.08 5.07 1.98
N ILE A 72 -1.57 6.03 2.76
CA ILE A 72 -2.01 5.82 4.15
C ILE A 72 -3.48 5.44 4.23
N GLN A 73 -3.90 4.83 5.33
CA GLN A 73 -5.21 4.22 5.55
C GLN A 73 -6.41 5.14 5.23
N GLU A 74 -6.36 6.42 5.52
CA GLU A 74 -7.43 7.38 5.24
C GLU A 74 -7.13 8.27 4.02
N VAL A 75 -6.30 7.78 3.09
CA VAL A 75 -5.79 8.48 1.90
C VAL A 75 -4.97 9.73 2.23
N GLY A 76 -5.29 10.47 3.29
CA GLY A 76 -4.55 11.64 3.80
C GLY A 76 -4.31 12.72 2.77
N LEU A 77 -5.26 12.99 1.89
CA LEU A 77 -5.20 14.14 1.00
C LEU A 77 -5.27 15.43 1.81
N PHE A 78 -4.49 16.42 1.44
CA PHE A 78 -4.55 17.73 2.05
C PHE A 78 -5.90 18.39 1.69
N PRO A 79 -6.79 18.63 2.66
CA PRO A 79 -8.18 19.03 2.37
C PRO A 79 -8.31 20.42 1.74
N HIS A 80 -7.31 21.28 1.93
CA HIS A 80 -7.22 22.63 1.39
C HIS A 80 -6.44 22.72 0.08
N PHE A 81 -5.93 21.58 -0.43
CA PHE A 81 -5.28 21.46 -1.73
C PHE A 81 -6.25 20.89 -2.76
N THR A 82 -6.16 21.37 -3.99
CA THR A 82 -6.82 20.73 -5.12
C THR A 82 -6.19 19.36 -5.43
N VAL A 83 -6.82 18.59 -6.30
CA VAL A 83 -6.28 17.32 -6.82
C VAL A 83 -4.89 17.53 -7.44
N GLU A 84 -4.75 18.55 -8.29
CA GLU A 84 -3.46 18.92 -8.87
C GLU A 84 -2.40 19.19 -7.81
N GLN A 85 -2.72 20.02 -6.82
CA GLN A 85 -1.80 20.39 -5.75
C GLN A 85 -1.41 19.20 -4.88
N ASN A 86 -2.36 18.27 -4.60
CA ASN A 86 -2.08 17.04 -3.88
C ASN A 86 -1.10 16.15 -4.64
N ILE A 87 -1.31 15.93 -5.94
CA ILE A 87 -0.47 15.06 -6.77
C ILE A 87 0.91 15.73 -7.01
N SER A 88 0.95 17.01 -7.28
CA SER A 88 2.18 17.74 -7.65
C SER A 88 3.11 18.04 -6.49
N LEU A 89 2.72 17.78 -5.25
CA LEU A 89 3.45 18.20 -4.05
C LEU A 89 4.90 17.70 -4.04
N VAL A 90 5.12 16.39 -4.16
CA VAL A 90 6.48 15.82 -4.11
C VAL A 90 7.33 16.24 -5.31
N PRO A 91 6.86 16.16 -6.57
CA PRO A 91 7.58 16.71 -7.72
C PRO A 91 8.03 18.17 -7.55
N ARG A 92 7.17 19.03 -7.00
CA ARG A 92 7.53 20.43 -6.72
C ARG A 92 8.58 20.56 -5.62
N LEU A 93 8.49 19.76 -4.56
CA LEU A 93 9.51 19.72 -3.50
C LEU A 93 10.87 19.22 -4.01
N GLU A 94 10.88 18.41 -5.08
CA GLU A 94 12.08 17.97 -5.78
C GLU A 94 12.56 18.96 -6.83
N GLY A 95 11.91 20.12 -6.99
CA GLY A 95 12.31 21.17 -7.92
C GLY A 95 12.07 20.83 -9.40
N TRP A 96 11.08 19.96 -9.70
CA TRP A 96 10.77 19.67 -11.10
C TRP A 96 10.26 20.94 -11.83
N PRO A 97 10.64 21.12 -13.11
CA PRO A 97 10.08 22.21 -13.93
C PRO A 97 8.54 22.11 -14.00
N GLU A 98 7.86 23.24 -13.95
CA GLU A 98 6.38 23.29 -13.87
C GLU A 98 5.69 22.61 -15.05
N GLU A 99 6.28 22.67 -16.24
CA GLU A 99 5.78 21.96 -17.43
C GLU A 99 5.79 20.45 -17.23
N ARG A 100 6.90 19.90 -16.70
CA ARG A 100 7.03 18.47 -16.35
C ARG A 100 6.03 18.07 -15.27
N VAL A 101 5.83 18.91 -14.26
CA VAL A 101 4.85 18.68 -13.18
C VAL A 101 3.44 18.56 -13.76
N ARG A 102 3.02 19.51 -14.61
CA ARG A 102 1.69 19.48 -15.24
C ARG A 102 1.49 18.27 -16.12
N ALA A 103 2.46 17.93 -16.95
CA ALA A 103 2.41 16.73 -17.79
C ALA A 103 2.27 15.46 -16.93
N ARG A 104 3.04 15.37 -15.85
CA ARG A 104 3.00 14.22 -14.93
C ARG A 104 1.67 14.08 -14.20
N VAL A 105 1.08 15.20 -13.74
CA VAL A 105 -0.24 15.18 -13.10
C VAL A 105 -1.32 14.70 -14.06
N ALA A 106 -1.31 15.20 -15.30
CA ALA A 106 -2.28 14.76 -16.32
C ALA A 106 -2.13 13.27 -16.66
N GLU A 107 -0.90 12.80 -16.84
CA GLU A 107 -0.57 11.37 -17.04
C GLU A 107 -1.11 10.49 -15.90
N LEU A 108 -0.85 10.90 -14.66
CA LEU A 108 -1.26 10.14 -13.49
C LEU A 108 -2.77 10.11 -13.30
N LEU A 109 -3.47 11.20 -13.55
CA LEU A 109 -4.93 11.23 -13.53
C LEU A 109 -5.50 10.26 -14.57
N GLN A 110 -4.99 10.29 -15.80
CA GLN A 110 -5.39 9.33 -16.83
C GLN A 110 -5.08 7.90 -16.41
N LEU A 111 -3.92 7.66 -15.78
CA LEU A 111 -3.48 6.34 -15.32
C LEU A 111 -4.41 5.74 -14.26
N VAL A 112 -4.99 6.58 -13.39
CA VAL A 112 -5.95 6.15 -12.37
C VAL A 112 -7.41 6.33 -12.81
N GLY A 113 -7.68 6.50 -14.11
CA GLY A 113 -9.03 6.57 -14.67
C GLY A 113 -9.81 7.85 -14.31
N LEU A 114 -9.13 8.95 -14.06
CA LEU A 114 -9.75 10.26 -13.79
C LEU A 114 -9.44 11.25 -14.92
N SER A 115 -10.48 11.93 -15.44
CA SER A 115 -10.31 12.99 -16.44
C SER A 115 -9.63 14.21 -15.83
N ALA A 116 -8.49 14.63 -16.38
CA ALA A 116 -7.81 15.83 -15.90
C ALA A 116 -8.70 17.08 -16.03
N ALA A 117 -9.49 17.21 -17.13
CA ALA A 117 -10.39 18.34 -17.34
C ALA A 117 -11.43 18.48 -16.22
N ASP A 118 -11.91 17.35 -15.68
CA ASP A 118 -12.97 17.35 -14.68
C ASP A 118 -12.46 17.39 -13.24
N PHE A 119 -11.23 16.91 -12.98
CA PHE A 119 -10.77 16.65 -11.62
C PHE A 119 -9.64 17.53 -11.12
N LEU A 120 -8.79 18.14 -11.98
CA LEU A 120 -7.61 18.92 -11.57
C LEU A 120 -7.89 19.92 -10.46
N HIS A 121 -8.98 20.68 -10.59
CA HIS A 121 -9.31 21.81 -9.70
C HIS A 121 -10.26 21.43 -8.56
N ARG A 122 -10.69 20.17 -8.47
CA ARG A 122 -11.55 19.70 -7.37
C ARG A 122 -10.75 19.58 -6.08
N TYR A 123 -11.44 19.80 -4.98
CA TYR A 123 -10.94 19.57 -3.63
C TYR A 123 -11.34 18.16 -3.14
N PRO A 124 -10.64 17.57 -2.16
CA PRO A 124 -10.94 16.24 -1.63
C PRO A 124 -12.38 16.03 -1.18
N HIS A 125 -13.03 17.05 -0.62
CA HIS A 125 -14.44 17.00 -0.18
C HIS A 125 -15.44 16.89 -1.34
N GLN A 126 -15.04 17.19 -2.57
CA GLN A 126 -15.85 17.09 -3.79
C GLN A 126 -15.69 15.74 -4.49
N LEU A 127 -14.93 14.81 -3.92
CA LEU A 127 -14.62 13.50 -4.48
C LEU A 127 -15.38 12.39 -3.73
N SER A 128 -15.78 11.34 -4.45
CA SER A 128 -16.22 10.09 -3.83
C SER A 128 -15.06 9.39 -3.08
N GLY A 129 -15.35 8.39 -2.25
CA GLY A 129 -14.34 7.60 -1.56
C GLY A 129 -13.34 6.95 -2.54
N GLY A 130 -13.82 6.30 -3.58
CA GLY A 130 -12.99 5.70 -4.63
C GLY A 130 -12.17 6.72 -5.41
N GLN A 131 -12.74 7.89 -5.75
CA GLN A 131 -12.01 8.97 -6.41
C GLN A 131 -10.88 9.52 -5.51
N ARG A 132 -11.13 9.71 -4.20
CA ARG A 132 -10.08 10.09 -3.25
C ARG A 132 -8.96 9.06 -3.22
N GLN A 133 -9.31 7.77 -3.21
CA GLN A 133 -8.33 6.69 -3.22
C GLN A 133 -7.46 6.71 -4.46
N ARG A 134 -8.04 6.87 -5.65
CA ARG A 134 -7.31 6.99 -6.92
C ARG A 134 -6.37 8.19 -6.93
N VAL A 135 -6.81 9.35 -6.42
CA VAL A 135 -5.94 10.54 -6.26
C VAL A 135 -4.80 10.26 -5.27
N GLY A 136 -5.06 9.53 -4.19
CA GLY A 136 -4.02 9.11 -3.24
C GLY A 136 -2.95 8.21 -3.87
N VAL A 137 -3.35 7.27 -4.71
CA VAL A 137 -2.44 6.43 -5.50
C VAL A 137 -1.65 7.28 -6.50
N ALA A 138 -2.32 8.19 -7.24
CA ALA A 138 -1.65 9.11 -8.17
C ALA A 138 -0.60 9.97 -7.46
N ARG A 139 -0.93 10.51 -6.27
CA ARG A 139 0.02 11.27 -5.44
C ARG A 139 1.23 10.44 -5.02
N ALA A 140 1.00 9.20 -4.60
CA ALA A 140 2.09 8.30 -4.21
C ALA A 140 3.03 7.96 -5.37
N LEU A 141 2.52 7.97 -6.61
CA LEU A 141 3.28 7.72 -7.84
C LEU A 141 3.93 8.96 -8.45
N ALA A 142 3.68 10.15 -7.91
CA ALA A 142 3.97 11.42 -8.58
C ALA A 142 5.46 11.61 -8.90
N ALA A 143 6.34 11.33 -7.97
CA ALA A 143 7.81 11.41 -8.15
C ALA A 143 8.42 10.16 -8.81
N ASP A 144 7.60 9.28 -9.38
CA ASP A 144 8.02 8.00 -10.00
C ASP A 144 8.86 7.10 -9.08
N PRO A 145 8.43 6.85 -7.83
CA PRO A 145 9.21 6.09 -6.87
C PRO A 145 9.37 4.63 -7.34
N PRO A 146 10.52 3.96 -7.03
CA PRO A 146 10.72 2.54 -7.33
C PRO A 146 9.85 1.61 -6.48
N MET A 147 9.35 2.10 -5.34
CA MET A 147 8.59 1.32 -4.35
C MET A 147 7.33 2.08 -3.90
N LEU A 148 6.26 1.32 -3.67
CA LEU A 148 5.03 1.79 -3.04
C LEU A 148 4.77 1.04 -1.74
N LEU A 149 4.40 1.77 -0.70
CA LEU A 149 3.87 1.24 0.55
C LEU A 149 2.40 1.62 0.65
N MET A 150 1.54 0.69 1.02
CA MET A 150 0.10 0.92 1.10
C MET A 150 -0.44 0.35 2.41
N ASP A 151 -0.98 1.23 3.26
CA ASP A 151 -1.54 0.86 4.56
C ASP A 151 -3.06 0.82 4.48
N GLU A 152 -3.64 -0.38 4.45
CA GLU A 152 -5.08 -0.66 4.31
C GLU A 152 -5.76 0.21 3.22
N PRO A 153 -5.23 0.19 1.98
CA PRO A 153 -5.58 1.20 0.98
C PRO A 153 -7.06 1.20 0.58
N PHE A 154 -7.79 0.12 0.80
CA PHE A 154 -9.20 0.02 0.40
C PHE A 154 -10.15 -0.08 1.58
N GLY A 155 -9.65 0.03 2.82
CA GLY A 155 -10.42 -0.21 4.04
C GLY A 155 -11.61 0.74 4.26
N ALA A 156 -11.51 1.98 3.79
CA ALA A 156 -12.55 3.01 3.94
C ALA A 156 -13.62 3.01 2.83
N LEU A 157 -13.55 2.08 1.88
CA LEU A 157 -14.50 1.99 0.76
C LEU A 157 -15.65 1.04 1.08
N ASP A 158 -16.83 1.35 0.55
CA ASP A 158 -17.95 0.41 0.53
C ASP A 158 -17.60 -0.83 -0.33
N PRO A 159 -18.28 -1.98 -0.15
CA PRO A 159 -17.89 -3.23 -0.80
C PRO A 159 -17.85 -3.18 -2.33
N LEU A 160 -18.80 -2.50 -2.98
CA LEU A 160 -18.86 -2.43 -4.45
C LEU A 160 -17.74 -1.55 -5.00
N THR A 161 -17.60 -0.33 -4.49
CA THR A 161 -16.51 0.59 -4.86
C THR A 161 -15.14 -0.04 -4.58
N ARG A 162 -15.02 -0.81 -3.48
CA ARG A 162 -13.77 -1.52 -3.15
C ARG A 162 -13.40 -2.51 -4.23
N ALA A 163 -14.33 -3.36 -4.66
CA ALA A 163 -14.07 -4.36 -5.69
C ALA A 163 -13.65 -3.72 -7.02
N GLU A 164 -14.32 -2.65 -7.44
CA GLU A 164 -13.97 -1.90 -8.65
C GLU A 164 -12.55 -1.32 -8.57
N VAL A 165 -12.24 -0.60 -7.49
CA VAL A 165 -10.92 0.06 -7.31
C VAL A 165 -9.80 -0.97 -7.18
N GLN A 166 -10.06 -2.13 -6.57
CA GLN A 166 -9.09 -3.24 -6.48
C GLN A 166 -8.77 -3.84 -7.86
N CYS A 167 -9.78 -4.10 -8.69
CA CYS A 167 -9.57 -4.59 -10.06
C CYS A 167 -8.76 -3.59 -10.89
N GLU A 168 -9.10 -2.31 -10.82
CA GLU A 168 -8.35 -1.25 -11.52
C GLU A 168 -6.92 -1.13 -11.01
N PHE A 169 -6.72 -1.26 -9.69
CA PHE A 169 -5.38 -1.25 -9.11
C PHE A 169 -4.56 -2.46 -9.54
N GLN A 170 -5.16 -3.65 -9.68
CA GLN A 170 -4.49 -4.84 -10.22
C GLN A 170 -3.99 -4.59 -11.65
N ASP A 171 -4.80 -3.96 -12.51
CA ASP A 171 -4.40 -3.61 -13.87
C ASP A 171 -3.29 -2.55 -13.88
N LEU A 172 -3.40 -1.56 -13.01
CA LEU A 172 -2.38 -0.54 -12.80
C LEU A 172 -1.03 -1.17 -12.36
N GLN A 173 -1.06 -2.08 -11.39
CA GLN A 173 0.09 -2.80 -10.87
C GLN A 173 0.84 -3.57 -11.97
N ARG A 174 0.12 -4.26 -12.86
CA ARG A 174 0.69 -4.98 -14.01
C ARG A 174 1.44 -4.05 -14.98
N ARG A 175 0.96 -2.80 -15.14
CA ARG A 175 1.59 -1.80 -16.02
C ARG A 175 2.81 -1.16 -15.37
N LEU A 176 2.73 -0.85 -14.09
CA LEU A 176 3.77 -0.10 -13.36
C LEU A 176 5.03 -0.93 -13.08
N LYS A 177 4.89 -2.24 -12.84
CA LYS A 177 5.98 -3.16 -12.46
C LYS A 177 6.84 -2.63 -11.29
N LYS A 178 6.22 -1.89 -10.37
CA LYS A 178 6.86 -1.35 -9.16
C LYS A 178 6.92 -2.41 -8.07
N THR A 179 7.87 -2.27 -7.15
CA THR A 179 7.86 -3.05 -5.91
C THR A 179 6.78 -2.48 -4.99
N ILE A 180 5.87 -3.32 -4.50
CA ILE A 180 4.74 -2.87 -3.70
C ILE A 180 4.66 -3.69 -2.41
N VAL A 181 4.50 -3.01 -1.27
CA VAL A 181 4.17 -3.65 0.00
C VAL A 181 2.81 -3.13 0.45
N ILE A 182 1.84 -4.03 0.52
CA ILE A 182 0.47 -3.73 0.95
C ILE A 182 0.25 -4.36 2.32
N VAL A 183 -0.33 -3.64 3.26
CA VAL A 183 -0.86 -4.23 4.48
C VAL A 183 -2.37 -4.22 4.45
N THR A 184 -2.99 -5.32 4.84
CA THR A 184 -4.44 -5.48 4.89
C THR A 184 -4.83 -6.52 5.94
N HIS A 185 -6.10 -6.53 6.30
CA HIS A 185 -6.72 -7.61 7.07
C HIS A 185 -7.70 -8.43 6.22
N HIS A 186 -7.85 -8.11 4.93
CA HIS A 186 -8.76 -8.77 3.99
C HIS A 186 -8.02 -9.83 3.17
N VAL A 187 -8.43 -11.10 3.31
CA VAL A 187 -7.84 -12.24 2.57
C VAL A 187 -8.04 -12.09 1.06
N ALA A 188 -9.22 -11.64 0.62
CA ALA A 188 -9.52 -11.45 -0.79
C ALA A 188 -8.55 -10.45 -1.46
N GLU A 189 -8.20 -9.35 -0.79
CA GLU A 189 -7.19 -8.40 -1.27
C GLU A 189 -5.82 -9.06 -1.42
N ALA A 190 -5.43 -9.86 -0.42
CA ALA A 190 -4.14 -10.53 -0.42
C ALA A 190 -4.04 -11.53 -1.59
N LEU A 191 -5.08 -12.30 -1.83
CA LEU A 191 -5.16 -13.26 -2.95
C LEU A 191 -5.19 -12.56 -4.31
N LEU A 192 -5.93 -11.44 -4.43
CA LEU A 192 -6.08 -10.70 -5.67
C LEU A 192 -4.81 -9.97 -6.11
N LEU A 193 -4.12 -9.33 -5.15
CA LEU A 193 -3.06 -8.36 -5.44
C LEU A 193 -1.64 -8.91 -5.17
N GLY A 194 -1.49 -9.90 -4.30
CA GLY A 194 -0.19 -10.39 -3.87
C GLY A 194 0.49 -11.32 -4.88
N ASN A 195 1.77 -11.13 -5.12
CA ASN A 195 2.63 -12.20 -5.64
C ASN A 195 3.01 -13.17 -4.50
N ARG A 196 3.24 -12.62 -3.30
CA ARG A 196 3.35 -13.37 -2.05
C ARG A 196 2.53 -12.74 -0.95
N ILE A 197 2.11 -13.58 -0.01
CA ILE A 197 1.31 -13.22 1.15
C ILE A 197 2.10 -13.59 2.40
N GLY A 198 2.52 -12.59 3.16
CA GLY A 198 3.15 -12.77 4.47
C GLY A 198 2.09 -12.65 5.56
N VAL A 199 1.88 -13.70 6.33
CA VAL A 199 0.93 -13.68 7.46
C VAL A 199 1.65 -13.22 8.71
N ILE A 200 1.18 -12.12 9.31
CA ILE A 200 1.73 -11.57 10.55
C ILE A 200 0.73 -11.80 11.68
N ASP A 201 1.21 -12.42 12.75
CA ASP A 201 0.47 -12.59 13.99
C ASP A 201 1.34 -12.26 15.19
N ALA A 202 0.78 -11.51 16.15
CA ALA A 202 1.46 -11.09 17.38
C ALA A 202 2.89 -10.55 17.16
N GLY A 203 3.12 -9.81 16.08
CA GLY A 203 4.39 -9.19 15.74
C GLY A 203 5.41 -10.11 15.04
N ALA A 204 5.06 -11.34 14.71
CA ALA A 204 5.93 -12.28 14.01
C ALA A 204 5.36 -12.67 12.65
N LEU A 205 6.24 -12.99 11.68
CA LEU A 205 5.87 -13.61 10.41
C LEU A 205 5.64 -15.11 10.67
N VAL A 206 4.38 -15.56 10.53
CA VAL A 206 4.00 -16.95 10.82
C VAL A 206 3.76 -17.80 9.56
N GLY A 207 3.75 -17.16 8.39
CA GLY A 207 3.64 -17.82 7.09
C GLY A 207 4.04 -16.88 5.96
N LEU A 208 4.57 -17.45 4.88
CA LEU A 208 4.90 -16.73 3.65
C LEU A 208 4.59 -17.61 2.45
N HIS A 209 3.57 -17.27 1.70
CA HIS A 209 2.98 -18.11 0.67
C HIS A 209 2.81 -17.38 -0.65
N THR A 210 2.79 -18.12 -1.77
CA THR A 210 2.12 -17.61 -2.98
C THR A 210 0.59 -17.66 -2.76
N PRO A 211 -0.23 -16.93 -3.55
CA PRO A 211 -1.69 -17.02 -3.45
C PRO A 211 -2.21 -18.47 -3.58
N LYS A 212 -1.56 -19.29 -4.42
CA LYS A 212 -1.91 -20.71 -4.60
C LYS A 212 -1.60 -21.51 -3.33
N ASP A 213 -0.37 -21.41 -2.83
CA ASP A 213 0.07 -22.19 -1.66
C ASP A 213 -0.65 -21.73 -0.38
N PHE A 214 -1.09 -20.46 -0.33
CA PHE A 214 -1.88 -19.94 0.79
C PHE A 214 -3.16 -20.72 1.01
N MET A 215 -3.85 -21.14 -0.06
CA MET A 215 -5.12 -21.88 0.03
C MET A 215 -4.96 -23.32 0.53
N ASP A 216 -3.74 -23.87 0.51
CA ASP A 216 -3.37 -25.20 0.99
C ASP A 216 -2.55 -25.16 2.30
N ALA A 217 -2.36 -23.97 2.87
CA ALA A 217 -1.55 -23.76 4.06
C ALA A 217 -2.19 -24.37 5.31
N THR A 218 -1.37 -24.98 6.16
CA THR A 218 -1.79 -25.71 7.36
C THR A 218 -1.42 -25.03 8.67
N GLU A 219 -0.63 -23.95 8.62
CA GLU A 219 -0.29 -23.19 9.81
C GLU A 219 -1.56 -22.64 10.47
N PRO A 220 -1.69 -22.74 11.79
CA PRO A 220 -2.96 -22.48 12.50
C PRO A 220 -3.59 -21.12 12.16
N VAL A 221 -2.79 -20.05 12.06
CA VAL A 221 -3.30 -18.69 11.77
C VAL A 221 -3.76 -18.59 10.32
N THR A 222 -2.96 -19.10 9.36
CA THR A 222 -3.30 -19.11 7.93
C THR A 222 -4.54 -19.95 7.67
N ALA A 223 -4.59 -21.15 8.26
CA ALA A 223 -5.75 -22.04 8.16
C ALA A 223 -7.04 -21.41 8.70
N ALA A 224 -6.96 -20.60 9.77
CA ALA A 224 -8.12 -19.87 10.29
C ALA A 224 -8.64 -18.80 9.29
N TYR A 225 -7.73 -18.11 8.56
CA TYR A 225 -8.13 -17.19 7.49
C TYR A 225 -8.81 -17.91 6.34
N ILE A 226 -8.29 -19.06 5.91
CA ILE A 226 -8.87 -19.89 4.84
C ILE A 226 -10.25 -20.41 5.25
N ALA A 227 -10.40 -20.91 6.48
CA ALA A 227 -11.68 -21.40 7.00
C ALA A 227 -12.75 -20.30 6.99
N ASN A 228 -12.37 -19.08 7.39
CA ASN A 228 -13.27 -17.92 7.36
C ASN A 228 -13.68 -17.57 5.92
N LEU A 229 -12.74 -17.53 4.97
CA LEU A 229 -13.02 -17.28 3.57
C LEU A 229 -14.02 -18.30 2.99
N ARG A 230 -13.76 -19.58 3.19
CA ARG A 230 -14.64 -20.69 2.73
C ARG A 230 -16.03 -20.64 3.38
N MET A 231 -16.14 -20.14 4.61
CA MET A 231 -17.42 -19.96 5.28
C MET A 231 -18.25 -18.86 4.62
N LEU A 232 -17.60 -17.72 4.27
CA LEU A 232 -18.25 -16.60 3.58
C LEU A 232 -18.74 -17.02 2.19
N GLU A 233 -17.93 -17.74 1.41
CA GLU A 233 -18.31 -18.25 0.09
C GLU A 233 -19.55 -19.19 0.16
N LYS A 234 -19.68 -19.98 1.22
CA LYS A 234 -20.86 -20.85 1.42
C LYS A 234 -22.13 -20.08 1.79
N LEU A 235 -21.99 -18.90 2.44
CA LEU A 235 -23.13 -18.07 2.82
C LEU A 235 -23.65 -17.25 1.63
N GLU A 236 -22.78 -16.91 0.69
CA GLU A 236 -23.14 -16.16 -0.52
C GLU A 236 -23.81 -17.06 -1.60
N GLY A 237 -23.75 -18.39 -1.44
CA GLY A 237 -24.37 -19.38 -2.34
C GLY A 237 -23.66 -19.51 -3.69
N PRO A 238 -23.88 -20.62 -4.43
CA PRO A 238 -23.48 -20.65 -5.83
C PRO A 238 -24.40 -19.72 -6.61
N GLY A 239 -23.85 -18.61 -7.16
CA GLY A 239 -24.54 -17.74 -8.11
C GLY A 239 -24.91 -18.46 -9.40
#